data_d6da056900810e70fa4248fe696158ad
#
_entry.id   d6da056900810e70fa4248fe696158ad
#
_cell.length_a   1.000
_cell.length_b   1.000
_cell.length_c   1.000
_cell.angle_alpha   90.00
_cell.angle_beta   90.00
_cell.angle_gamma   90.00
#
_symmetry.space_group_name_H-M   'P 1'
#
loop_
_entity.id
_entity.type
_entity.pdbx_description
1 polymer ?
#
loop_
_entity_poly.entity_id
_entity_poly.type
_entity_poly.pdbx_seq_one_letter_code
_entity_poly.pdbx_strand_id
1 'polypeptide(L)'
;WCANGDSRGGRFILGGGWDDPAYAFNDAFAQSPWDRSQTNGFRCIREVATSRVDPALEATIEPPFRDFRSEPRVSDETFAQYLTQFRYDATPLRAEIEERLEKEDYIRERISFDAAYGGERMTAYLFLPKHGTPPYQTVVVFPGSGAIHTRSSADVAPGRGSFAPKGGRALLLPVYKSTYERGDGLVSDY
;
A
#
# COMPACT_ATOMS: atom_id res chain seq x y z
N TRP A 1 -13.04 8.39 -22.79
CA TRP A 1 -11.90 9.24 -23.11
C TRP A 1 -12.34 10.70 -23.17
N CYS A 2 -11.64 11.59 -22.49
CA CYS A 2 -11.90 13.04 -22.51
C CYS A 2 -11.03 13.72 -23.56
N ALA A 3 -11.46 14.90 -24.00
CA ALA A 3 -10.65 15.77 -24.85
C ALA A 3 -9.45 16.34 -24.08
N ASN A 4 -9.62 16.54 -22.77
CA ASN A 4 -8.54 17.01 -21.90
C ASN A 4 -7.42 15.96 -21.75
N GLY A 5 -6.22 16.44 -21.64
CA GLY A 5 -5.03 15.65 -21.35
C GLY A 5 -4.27 16.16 -20.14
N ASP A 6 -3.24 15.41 -19.74
CA ASP A 6 -2.26 15.84 -18.75
C ASP A 6 -0.99 16.39 -19.43
N SER A 7 -0.10 16.99 -18.65
CA SER A 7 1.18 17.52 -19.13
C SER A 7 2.16 16.46 -19.65
N ARG A 8 1.87 15.18 -19.43
CA ARG A 8 2.68 14.04 -19.90
C ARG A 8 2.20 13.47 -21.23
N GLY A 9 1.16 14.07 -21.82
CA GLY A 9 0.58 13.62 -23.10
C GLY A 9 -0.45 12.50 -22.95
N GLY A 10 -0.89 12.19 -21.74
CA GLY A 10 -2.01 11.30 -21.46
C GLY A 10 -3.35 11.93 -21.77
N ARG A 11 -4.39 11.12 -21.92
CA ARG A 11 -5.80 11.55 -22.01
C ARG A 11 -6.56 11.00 -20.82
N PHE A 12 -7.42 11.82 -20.24
CA PHE A 12 -8.24 11.38 -19.11
C PHE A 12 -9.32 10.39 -19.55
N ILE A 13 -9.52 9.39 -18.69
CA ILE A 13 -10.58 8.39 -18.76
C ILE A 13 -11.45 8.57 -17.54
N LEU A 14 -12.76 8.58 -17.72
CA LEU A 14 -13.76 8.73 -16.67
C LEU A 14 -14.77 7.59 -16.71
N GLY A 15 -15.35 7.27 -15.57
CA GLY A 15 -16.52 6.41 -15.45
C GLY A 15 -16.25 4.93 -15.18
N GLY A 16 -15.00 4.54 -14.99
CA GLY A 16 -14.62 3.15 -14.72
C GLY A 16 -14.97 2.17 -15.86
N GLY A 17 -14.37 0.99 -15.84
CA GLY A 17 -14.68 -0.14 -16.70
C GLY A 17 -15.60 -1.14 -15.99
N TRP A 18 -16.10 -2.13 -16.71
CA TRP A 18 -17.01 -3.15 -16.18
C TRP A 18 -16.38 -4.06 -15.12
N ASP A 19 -15.05 -4.16 -15.10
CA ASP A 19 -14.26 -4.98 -14.16
C ASP A 19 -13.47 -4.13 -13.17
N ASP A 20 -13.71 -2.82 -13.17
CA ASP A 20 -13.05 -1.92 -12.25
C ASP A 20 -13.74 -1.91 -10.88
N PRO A 21 -12.99 -1.73 -9.80
CA PRO A 21 -13.56 -1.56 -8.47
C PRO A 21 -14.40 -0.28 -8.39
N ALA A 22 -15.38 -0.26 -7.49
CA ALA A 22 -16.36 0.84 -7.39
C ALA A 22 -15.75 2.24 -7.26
N TYR A 23 -14.60 2.38 -6.60
CA TYR A 23 -13.93 3.67 -6.46
C TYR A 23 -13.44 4.26 -7.80
N ALA A 24 -13.11 3.41 -8.78
CA ALA A 24 -12.66 3.87 -10.10
C ALA A 24 -13.73 4.69 -10.85
N PHE A 25 -15.02 4.58 -10.49
CA PHE A 25 -16.09 5.37 -11.06
C PHE A 25 -16.02 6.84 -10.65
N ASN A 26 -15.34 7.15 -9.56
CA ASN A 26 -15.14 8.51 -9.05
C ASN A 26 -13.76 9.07 -9.36
N ASP A 27 -12.85 8.23 -9.86
CA ASP A 27 -11.49 8.63 -10.15
C ASP A 27 -11.35 9.13 -11.59
N ALA A 28 -10.44 10.08 -11.77
CA ALA A 28 -10.01 10.56 -13.07
C ALA A 28 -8.51 10.29 -13.20
N PHE A 29 -8.12 9.46 -14.15
CA PHE A 29 -6.72 9.18 -14.42
C PHE A 29 -6.43 9.28 -15.91
N ALA A 30 -5.20 9.68 -16.23
CA ALA A 30 -4.76 9.83 -17.60
C ALA A 30 -4.01 8.57 -18.05
N GLN A 31 -4.30 8.12 -19.25
CA GLN A 31 -3.60 7.04 -19.91
C GLN A 31 -3.10 7.45 -21.29
N SER A 32 -2.21 6.64 -21.85
CA SER A 32 -1.78 6.84 -23.22
C SER A 32 -2.97 6.86 -24.17
N PRO A 33 -3.10 7.84 -25.07
CA PRO A 33 -4.17 7.86 -26.07
C PRO A 33 -4.13 6.66 -27.04
N TRP A 34 -3.04 5.90 -27.01
CA TRP A 34 -2.84 4.67 -27.79
C TRP A 34 -3.15 3.39 -26.99
N ASP A 35 -3.61 3.53 -25.74
CA ASP A 35 -3.99 2.39 -24.96
C ASP A 35 -5.20 1.68 -25.60
N ARG A 36 -5.08 0.34 -25.72
CA ARG A 36 -6.07 -0.53 -26.34
C ARG A 36 -6.46 -1.69 -25.43
N SER A 37 -6.40 -1.47 -24.12
CA SER A 37 -6.82 -2.48 -23.16
C SER A 37 -8.31 -2.82 -23.35
N GLN A 38 -8.66 -4.07 -23.05
CA GLN A 38 -10.02 -4.58 -23.23
C GLN A 38 -11.04 -3.92 -22.31
N THR A 39 -10.58 -3.32 -21.23
CA THR A 39 -11.42 -2.63 -20.24
C THR A 39 -11.74 -1.20 -20.63
N ASN A 40 -11.07 -0.63 -21.63
CA ASN A 40 -11.31 0.73 -22.09
C ASN A 40 -12.43 0.79 -23.10
N GLY A 41 -13.53 1.44 -22.74
CA GLY A 41 -14.60 1.77 -23.65
C GLY A 41 -14.52 3.21 -24.16
N PHE A 42 -15.39 3.55 -25.08
CA PHE A 42 -15.56 4.93 -25.55
C PHE A 42 -17.01 5.21 -25.91
N ARG A 43 -17.37 6.47 -25.85
CA ARG A 43 -18.65 6.96 -26.35
C ARG A 43 -18.37 8.14 -27.30
N CYS A 44 -18.86 8.00 -28.52
CA CYS A 44 -18.78 9.10 -29.48
C CYS A 44 -19.86 10.13 -29.19
N ILE A 45 -19.50 11.39 -29.38
CA ILE A 45 -20.45 12.51 -29.41
C ILE A 45 -20.46 13.10 -30.82
N ARG A 46 -21.60 13.66 -31.19
CA ARG A 46 -21.74 14.47 -32.39
C ARG A 46 -22.17 15.88 -31.96
N GLU A 47 -21.39 16.86 -32.32
CA GLU A 47 -21.77 18.23 -32.11
C GLU A 47 -22.88 18.63 -33.08
N VAL A 48 -23.96 19.20 -32.55
CA VAL A 48 -25.16 19.55 -33.32
C VAL A 48 -25.12 21.02 -33.73
N ALA A 49 -24.29 21.83 -33.11
CA ALA A 49 -24.20 23.26 -33.39
C ALA A 49 -22.78 23.64 -33.87
N THR A 50 -22.73 24.63 -34.72
CA THR A 50 -21.49 25.29 -35.18
C THR A 50 -20.89 26.21 -34.12
N SER A 51 -21.27 26.04 -32.84
CA SER A 51 -20.70 26.78 -31.73
C SER A 51 -19.26 26.30 -31.52
N ARG A 52 -18.37 27.26 -31.41
CA ARG A 52 -16.95 27.02 -31.11
C ARG A 52 -16.84 26.23 -29.80
N VAL A 53 -16.18 25.10 -29.83
CA VAL A 53 -15.87 24.31 -28.61
C VAL A 53 -15.17 25.23 -27.62
N ASP A 54 -15.61 25.24 -26.37
CA ASP A 54 -14.93 26.00 -25.32
C ASP A 54 -13.48 25.49 -25.19
N PRO A 55 -12.48 26.36 -25.38
CA PRO A 55 -11.06 25.95 -25.26
C PRO A 55 -10.73 25.28 -23.91
N ALA A 56 -11.50 25.59 -22.87
CA ALA A 56 -11.33 24.95 -21.56
C ALA A 56 -11.57 23.41 -21.60
N LEU A 57 -12.38 22.93 -22.54
CA LEU A 57 -12.67 21.50 -22.71
C LEU A 57 -11.49 20.73 -23.33
N GLU A 58 -10.57 21.42 -23.96
CA GLU A 58 -9.36 20.83 -24.57
C GLU A 58 -8.10 21.18 -23.78
N ALA A 59 -8.20 22.05 -22.78
CA ALA A 59 -7.06 22.50 -22.00
C ALA A 59 -6.41 21.33 -21.25
N THR A 60 -5.09 21.40 -21.14
CA THR A 60 -4.33 20.49 -20.28
C THR A 60 -4.73 20.70 -18.82
N ILE A 61 -5.01 19.60 -18.15
CA ILE A 61 -5.32 19.59 -16.71
C ILE A 61 -4.07 19.20 -15.96
N GLU A 62 -3.57 20.11 -15.15
CA GLU A 62 -2.49 19.81 -14.21
C GLU A 62 -3.13 19.31 -12.91
N PRO A 63 -2.76 18.10 -12.41
CA PRO A 63 -3.17 17.65 -11.11
C PRO A 63 -2.75 18.68 -10.04
N PRO A 64 -3.62 19.03 -9.10
CA PRO A 64 -3.24 19.95 -8.05
C PRO A 64 -2.08 19.36 -7.24
N PHE A 65 -0.93 20.01 -7.32
CA PHE A 65 0.22 19.64 -6.49
C PHE A 65 0.11 20.33 -5.13
N ARG A 66 0.00 19.53 -4.08
CA ARG A 66 0.00 20.03 -2.73
C ARG A 66 1.45 20.18 -2.24
N ASP A 67 1.90 21.41 -2.11
CA ASP A 67 3.21 21.70 -1.51
C ASP A 67 3.11 21.74 0.01
N PHE A 68 3.31 20.61 0.65
CA PHE A 68 3.30 20.49 2.12
C PHE A 68 4.34 21.34 2.84
N ARG A 69 5.37 21.86 2.14
CA ARG A 69 6.39 22.71 2.74
C ARG A 69 5.92 24.15 2.90
N SER A 70 5.04 24.58 2.02
CA SER A 70 4.44 25.94 2.04
C SER A 70 3.20 26.04 2.91
N GLU A 71 2.64 24.89 3.34
CA GLU A 71 1.44 24.89 4.17
C GLU A 71 1.74 25.34 5.61
N PRO A 72 0.84 26.12 6.22
CA PRO A 72 0.97 26.48 7.61
C PRO A 72 0.92 25.23 8.50
N ARG A 73 1.84 25.16 9.46
CA ARG A 73 1.83 24.06 10.43
C ARG A 73 0.58 24.17 11.32
N VAL A 74 0.01 23.03 11.65
CA VAL A 74 -1.05 22.97 12.68
C VAL A 74 -0.48 23.32 14.04
N SER A 75 -1.34 23.75 14.97
CA SER A 75 -0.90 24.02 16.35
C SER A 75 -0.44 22.74 17.06
N ASP A 76 0.39 22.88 18.06
CA ASP A 76 0.88 21.75 18.87
C ASP A 76 -0.27 20.99 19.54
N GLU A 77 -1.33 21.69 19.96
CA GLU A 77 -2.53 21.07 20.53
C GLU A 77 -3.26 20.20 19.49
N THR A 78 -3.43 20.71 18.28
CA THR A 78 -4.05 19.96 17.18
C THR A 78 -3.19 18.75 16.84
N PHE A 79 -1.88 18.91 16.73
CA PHE A 79 -0.96 17.82 16.47
C PHE A 79 -1.01 16.74 17.56
N ALA A 80 -1.04 17.16 18.84
CA ALA A 80 -1.15 16.25 19.97
C ALA A 80 -2.45 15.42 19.93
N GLN A 81 -3.55 16.01 19.45
CA GLN A 81 -4.81 15.28 19.27
C GLN A 81 -4.67 14.19 18.18
N TYR A 82 -4.06 14.49 17.05
CA TYR A 82 -3.80 13.48 16.01
C TYR A 82 -2.87 12.38 16.51
N LEU A 83 -1.86 12.69 17.32
CA LEU A 83 -0.95 11.71 17.91
C LEU A 83 -1.68 10.70 18.81
N THR A 84 -2.84 11.03 19.36
CA THR A 84 -3.60 10.08 20.18
C THR A 84 -4.03 8.84 19.39
N GLN A 85 -4.20 8.94 18.07
CA GLN A 85 -4.54 7.83 17.20
C GLN A 85 -3.40 6.81 17.05
N PHE A 86 -2.18 7.20 17.36
CA PHE A 86 -0.98 6.37 17.28
C PHE A 86 -0.50 5.89 18.64
N ARG A 87 -1.34 6.03 19.67
CA ARG A 87 -1.02 5.51 21.01
C ARG A 87 -0.98 3.99 21.00
N TYR A 88 -0.08 3.47 21.79
CA TYR A 88 0.09 2.04 22.00
C TYR A 88 0.28 1.74 23.48
N ASP A 89 -0.05 0.50 23.87
CA ASP A 89 0.12 0.03 25.22
C ASP A 89 1.58 -0.35 25.47
N ALA A 90 2.22 0.25 26.47
CA ALA A 90 3.59 -0.06 26.86
C ALA A 90 3.63 -1.38 27.67
N THR A 91 3.29 -2.50 27.03
CA THR A 91 3.31 -3.82 27.64
C THR A 91 4.60 -4.58 27.31
N PRO A 92 5.05 -5.50 28.18
CA PRO A 92 6.16 -6.40 27.85
C PRO A 92 5.80 -7.23 26.60
N LEU A 93 6.74 -7.36 25.68
CA LEU A 93 6.52 -8.10 24.43
C LEU A 93 6.22 -9.59 24.64
N ARG A 94 6.77 -10.21 25.68
CA ARG A 94 6.69 -11.67 25.95
C ARG A 94 6.87 -12.48 24.66
N ALA A 95 7.96 -12.14 23.94
CA ALA A 95 8.27 -12.74 22.66
C ALA A 95 8.72 -14.20 22.82
N GLU A 96 8.20 -15.07 21.96
CA GLU A 96 8.52 -16.48 21.90
C GLU A 96 8.85 -16.89 20.47
N ILE A 97 9.86 -17.75 20.29
CA ILE A 97 10.18 -18.35 19.00
C ILE A 97 9.37 -19.64 18.91
N GLU A 98 8.41 -19.69 17.98
CA GLU A 98 7.54 -20.85 17.79
C GLU A 98 8.12 -21.85 16.79
N GLU A 99 8.86 -21.35 15.78
CA GLU A 99 9.49 -22.17 14.75
C GLU A 99 10.81 -21.54 14.32
N ARG A 100 11.79 -22.37 14.01
CA ARG A 100 13.06 -21.93 13.45
C ARG A 100 13.44 -22.83 12.28
N LEU A 101 13.62 -22.27 11.10
CA LEU A 101 14.00 -22.96 9.88
C LEU A 101 15.27 -22.35 9.28
N GLU A 102 16.24 -23.18 8.99
CA GLU A 102 17.41 -22.77 8.23
C GLU A 102 17.12 -22.83 6.72
N LYS A 103 17.45 -21.76 6.03
CA LYS A 103 17.42 -21.64 4.57
C LYS A 103 18.84 -21.36 4.08
N GLU A 104 19.06 -21.38 2.77
CA GLU A 104 20.37 -21.15 2.19
C GLU A 104 20.98 -19.80 2.62
N ASP A 105 20.23 -18.71 2.45
CA ASP A 105 20.70 -17.33 2.66
C ASP A 105 20.34 -16.74 4.03
N TYR A 106 19.43 -17.35 4.79
CA TYR A 106 18.92 -16.80 6.05
C TYR A 106 18.40 -17.88 7.00
N ILE A 107 18.16 -17.47 8.24
CA ILE A 107 17.39 -18.25 9.21
C ILE A 107 16.02 -17.59 9.32
N ARG A 108 14.94 -18.35 9.13
CA ARG A 108 13.58 -17.88 9.35
C ARG A 108 13.10 -18.30 10.72
N GLU A 109 12.71 -17.34 11.54
CA GLU A 109 12.01 -17.58 12.80
C GLU A 109 10.58 -17.11 12.69
N ARG A 110 9.62 -17.95 13.08
CA ARG A 110 8.26 -17.53 13.37
C ARG A 110 8.21 -17.19 14.84
N ILE A 111 7.90 -15.95 15.14
CA ILE A 111 7.84 -15.44 16.51
C ILE A 111 6.42 -15.01 16.84
N SER A 112 6.01 -15.17 18.10
CA SER A 112 4.81 -14.56 18.64
C SER A 112 5.16 -13.63 19.78
N PHE A 113 4.38 -12.55 19.94
CA PHE A 113 4.58 -11.56 20.98
C PHE A 113 3.27 -10.83 21.28
N ASP A 114 3.21 -10.14 22.41
CA ASP A 114 2.05 -9.32 22.75
C ASP A 114 2.00 -8.08 21.90
N ALA A 115 0.87 -7.87 21.23
CA ALA A 115 0.61 -6.64 20.51
C ALA A 115 0.49 -5.47 21.47
N ALA A 116 0.90 -4.29 21.04
CA ALA A 116 0.78 -3.06 21.81
C ALA A 116 -0.66 -2.49 21.83
N TYR A 117 -1.65 -3.35 21.63
CA TYR A 117 -3.07 -2.98 21.63
C TYR A 117 -3.95 -4.21 21.95
N GLY A 118 -5.08 -3.97 22.59
CA GLY A 118 -6.20 -4.92 22.72
C GLY A 118 -5.91 -6.22 23.48
N GLY A 119 -4.75 -6.37 24.11
CA GLY A 119 -4.37 -7.61 24.78
C GLY A 119 -4.20 -8.81 23.84
N GLU A 120 -3.97 -8.59 22.57
CA GLU A 120 -3.85 -9.62 21.54
C GLU A 120 -2.41 -10.16 21.42
N ARG A 121 -2.28 -11.43 21.03
CA ARG A 121 -1.00 -12.00 20.57
C ARG A 121 -0.84 -11.74 19.07
N MET A 122 0.36 -11.42 18.67
CA MET A 122 0.73 -11.11 17.29
C MET A 122 1.81 -12.07 16.81
N THR A 123 1.73 -12.51 15.57
CA THR A 123 2.75 -13.32 14.90
C THR A 123 3.58 -12.44 13.97
N ALA A 124 4.86 -12.74 13.85
CA ALA A 124 5.73 -12.17 12.82
C ALA A 124 6.76 -13.20 12.35
N TYR A 125 7.31 -12.96 11.17
CA TYR A 125 8.45 -13.69 10.65
C TYR A 125 9.70 -12.83 10.72
N LEU A 126 10.72 -13.35 11.40
CA LEU A 126 12.03 -12.73 11.49
C LEU A 126 13.01 -13.52 10.62
N PHE A 127 13.58 -12.84 9.64
CA PHE A 127 14.59 -13.41 8.76
C PHE A 127 15.96 -12.88 9.19
N LEU A 128 16.74 -13.74 9.80
CA LEU A 128 18.07 -13.40 10.30
C LEU A 128 19.12 -13.67 9.24
N PRO A 129 20.09 -12.78 9.06
CA PRO A 129 21.20 -13.04 8.16
C PRO A 129 22.09 -14.18 8.72
N LYS A 130 22.69 -14.98 7.85
CA LYS A 130 23.71 -15.95 8.22
C LYS A 130 25.11 -15.31 8.42
N HIS A 131 25.24 -14.06 8.01
CA HIS A 131 26.48 -13.29 8.10
C HIS A 131 26.26 -12.04 8.95
N GLY A 132 27.31 -11.58 9.61
CA GLY A 132 27.26 -10.41 10.47
C GLY A 132 27.14 -10.77 11.95
N THR A 133 27.14 -9.75 12.78
CA THR A 133 27.14 -9.88 14.26
C THR A 133 25.95 -9.11 14.83
N PRO A 134 25.15 -9.72 15.74
CA PRO A 134 24.10 -8.99 16.45
C PRO A 134 24.68 -7.84 17.29
N PRO A 135 23.88 -6.80 17.56
CA PRO A 135 22.51 -6.59 17.10
C PRO A 135 22.44 -6.21 15.63
N TYR A 136 21.48 -6.80 14.91
CA TYR A 136 21.29 -6.50 13.49
C TYR A 136 20.44 -5.24 13.29
N GLN A 137 20.80 -4.45 12.29
CA GLN A 137 19.88 -3.44 11.77
C GLN A 137 18.66 -4.15 11.15
N THR A 138 17.46 -3.85 11.65
CA THR A 138 16.24 -4.52 11.22
C THR A 138 15.46 -3.68 10.23
N VAL A 139 15.11 -4.27 9.10
CA VAL A 139 14.17 -3.71 8.12
C VAL A 139 12.79 -4.31 8.40
N VAL A 140 11.79 -3.47 8.59
CA VAL A 140 10.40 -3.92 8.76
C VAL A 140 9.69 -3.81 7.41
N VAL A 141 9.08 -4.90 6.96
CA VAL A 141 8.34 -4.95 5.70
C VAL A 141 6.89 -5.27 5.97
N PHE A 142 6.01 -4.39 5.57
CA PHE A 142 4.58 -4.62 5.60
C PHE A 142 4.15 -5.26 4.28
N PRO A 143 3.37 -6.36 4.32
CA PRO A 143 2.85 -6.96 3.10
C PRO A 143 1.87 -6.02 2.40
N GLY A 144 1.78 -6.13 1.08
CA GLY A 144 0.78 -5.43 0.29
C GLY A 144 -0.61 -6.06 0.42
N SER A 145 -1.58 -5.49 -0.30
CA SER A 145 -3.00 -5.91 -0.29
C SER A 145 -3.23 -7.40 -0.56
N GLY A 146 -2.36 -8.07 -1.30
CA GLY A 146 -2.44 -9.53 -1.52
C GLY A 146 -2.48 -10.35 -0.23
N ALA A 147 -1.95 -9.83 0.88
CA ALA A 147 -2.01 -10.51 2.18
C ALA A 147 -3.43 -10.60 2.77
N ILE A 148 -4.36 -9.77 2.33
CA ILE A 148 -5.79 -9.81 2.71
C ILE A 148 -6.46 -11.04 2.10
N HIS A 149 -6.06 -11.41 0.89
CA HIS A 149 -6.64 -12.54 0.14
C HIS A 149 -5.91 -13.86 0.38
N THR A 150 -4.73 -13.83 0.98
CA THR A 150 -3.92 -15.01 1.30
C THR A 150 -4.32 -15.54 2.69
N ARG A 151 -4.70 -16.82 2.78
CA ARG A 151 -5.24 -17.40 4.02
C ARG A 151 -4.18 -17.87 5.02
N SER A 152 -2.93 -18.01 4.61
CA SER A 152 -1.85 -18.51 5.46
C SER A 152 -0.55 -17.77 5.19
N SER A 153 0.16 -17.44 6.25
CA SER A 153 1.51 -16.88 6.19
C SER A 153 2.63 -17.94 6.26
N ALA A 154 2.29 -19.23 6.33
CA ALA A 154 3.27 -20.30 6.57
C ALA A 154 4.41 -20.33 5.53
N ASP A 155 4.12 -19.99 4.28
CA ASP A 155 5.10 -19.99 3.18
C ASP A 155 5.72 -18.61 2.90
N VAL A 156 5.52 -17.65 3.82
CA VAL A 156 6.09 -16.32 3.66
C VAL A 156 7.61 -16.40 3.58
N ALA A 157 8.14 -15.74 2.56
CA ALA A 157 9.56 -15.57 2.29
C ALA A 157 9.92 -14.08 2.21
N PRO A 158 11.20 -13.72 2.28
CA PRO A 158 11.63 -12.32 2.23
C PRO A 158 11.17 -11.58 0.96
N GLY A 159 10.95 -12.27 -0.14
CA GLY A 159 10.51 -11.69 -1.40
C GLY A 159 11.41 -10.52 -1.84
N ARG A 160 10.81 -9.36 -2.11
CA ARG A 160 11.53 -8.13 -2.45
C ARG A 160 12.43 -7.61 -1.32
N GLY A 161 12.22 -8.04 -0.08
CA GLY A 161 13.05 -7.72 1.09
C GLY A 161 14.31 -8.58 1.23
N SER A 162 14.56 -9.54 0.34
CA SER A 162 15.70 -10.47 0.42
C SER A 162 17.07 -9.80 0.43
N PHE A 163 17.15 -8.55 -0.03
CA PHE A 163 18.38 -7.75 0.06
C PHE A 163 18.82 -7.52 1.52
N ALA A 164 17.88 -7.51 2.47
CA ALA A 164 18.21 -7.25 3.87
C ALA A 164 19.03 -8.40 4.48
N PRO A 165 18.54 -9.67 4.53
CA PRO A 165 19.36 -10.76 5.08
C PRO A 165 20.63 -11.04 4.26
N LYS A 166 20.60 -10.88 2.94
CA LYS A 166 21.81 -11.00 2.10
C LYS A 166 22.83 -9.89 2.39
N GLY A 167 22.38 -8.72 2.80
CA GLY A 167 23.22 -7.57 3.18
C GLY A 167 23.57 -7.53 4.68
N GLY A 168 23.38 -8.62 5.44
CA GLY A 168 23.72 -8.70 6.86
C GLY A 168 22.74 -7.98 7.80
N ARG A 169 21.53 -7.67 7.33
CA ARG A 169 20.45 -7.05 8.11
C ARG A 169 19.37 -8.07 8.45
N ALA A 170 18.66 -7.89 9.54
CA ALA A 170 17.45 -8.65 9.80
C ALA A 170 16.27 -8.06 9.00
N LEU A 171 15.31 -8.91 8.63
CA LEU A 171 14.05 -8.51 8.07
C LEU A 171 12.92 -8.98 8.97
N LEU A 172 12.01 -8.10 9.36
CA LEU A 172 10.82 -8.42 10.13
C LEU A 172 9.59 -8.22 9.27
N LEU A 173 8.76 -9.26 9.15
CA LEU A 173 7.48 -9.22 8.46
C LEU A 173 6.37 -9.55 9.47
N PRO A 174 5.61 -8.55 9.94
CA PRO A 174 4.52 -8.77 10.86
C PRO A 174 3.28 -9.33 10.15
N VAL A 175 2.59 -10.26 10.80
CA VAL A 175 1.25 -10.72 10.41
C VAL A 175 0.24 -9.90 11.20
N TYR A 176 -0.14 -8.77 10.67
CA TYR A 176 -1.05 -7.87 11.37
C TYR A 176 -2.53 -8.21 11.09
N LYS A 177 -3.40 -7.57 11.82
CA LYS A 177 -4.86 -7.80 11.76
C LYS A 177 -5.37 -7.66 10.34
N SER A 178 -6.31 -8.50 9.96
CA SER A 178 -6.91 -8.57 8.62
C SER A 178 -5.97 -9.10 7.52
N THR A 179 -4.84 -9.70 7.87
CA THR A 179 -3.96 -10.35 6.89
C THR A 179 -3.73 -11.82 7.22
N TYR A 180 -3.56 -12.63 6.19
CA TYR A 180 -3.30 -14.06 6.28
C TYR A 180 -4.32 -14.79 7.19
N GLU A 181 -3.82 -15.63 8.11
CA GLU A 181 -4.62 -16.34 9.10
C GLU A 181 -5.26 -15.44 10.15
N ARG A 182 -4.86 -14.19 10.26
CA ARG A 182 -5.49 -13.19 11.13
C ARG A 182 -6.63 -12.43 10.45
N GLY A 183 -7.18 -12.99 9.38
CA GLY A 183 -8.36 -12.44 8.73
C GLY A 183 -9.52 -12.33 9.69
N ASP A 184 -10.04 -11.15 9.93
CA ASP A 184 -11.13 -10.83 10.83
C ASP A 184 -12.43 -10.47 10.11
N GLY A 185 -12.54 -10.87 8.86
CA GLY A 185 -13.72 -10.60 8.03
C GLY A 185 -13.76 -9.21 7.43
N LEU A 186 -12.68 -8.42 7.52
CA LEU A 186 -12.51 -7.28 6.65
C LEU A 186 -12.40 -7.78 5.21
N VAL A 187 -13.54 -7.92 4.59
CA VAL A 187 -13.68 -8.05 3.15
C VAL A 187 -13.70 -6.60 2.65
N SER A 188 -12.55 -5.98 2.56
CA SER A 188 -12.52 -4.65 2.01
C SER A 188 -12.39 -4.78 0.51
N ASP A 189 -13.50 -4.92 -0.12
CA ASP A 189 -13.66 -4.37 -1.44
C ASP A 189 -14.03 -2.90 -1.22
N TYR A 190 -13.09 -2.02 -1.44
CA TYR A 190 -13.40 -0.60 -1.54
C TYR A 190 -14.34 -0.34 -2.71
#